data_a5847d9723448610d02d23d01ecfc11d
#
_entry.id   a5847d9723448610d02d23d01ecfc11d
#
_cell.length_a   1.000
_cell.length_b   1.000
_cell.length_c   1.000
_cell.angle_alpha   90.00
_cell.angle_beta   90.00
_cell.angle_gamma   90.00
#
_symmetry.space_group_name_H-M   'P 1'
#
loop_
_entity.id
_entity.type
_entity.pdbx_description
1 polymer ?
#
loop_
_entity_poly.entity_id
_entity_poly.type
_entity_poly.pdbx_seq_one_letter_code
_entity_poly.pdbx_strand_id
1 'polypeptide(L)'
;SVDNELLYADTALISSRLSLSVPKEITAYTGLDVFSHALESIWNKKRNFITINYALNSIQLCVDALPRLLKELDSFEYREAMSKACLFAGYAFSQTRTAAAHALSYPLTLFHNIPHGFACSITLGSIFDYNMTKNKEGLDKVLGILQNRYGNGNSSFQNCYALFLEDCEVPSKLTEYGVKQTDIPNL
;
A
#
# COMPACT_ATOMS: atom_id res chain seq x y z
N SER A 1 8.14 -17.12 -1.06
CA SER A 1 6.74 -17.56 -1.26
C SER A 1 6.68 -18.67 -2.29
N VAL A 2 5.86 -19.67 -2.03
CA VAL A 2 5.56 -20.71 -3.03
C VAL A 2 4.52 -20.14 -3.97
N ASP A 3 4.79 -20.18 -5.27
CA ASP A 3 3.87 -19.71 -6.30
C ASP A 3 3.73 -20.83 -7.33
N ASN A 4 2.55 -21.42 -7.37
CA ASN A 4 2.23 -22.54 -8.24
C ASN A 4 0.75 -22.42 -8.66
N GLU A 5 0.45 -22.72 -9.91
CA GLU A 5 -0.91 -22.66 -10.45
C GLU A 5 -1.91 -23.52 -9.66
N LEU A 6 -1.45 -24.62 -9.08
CA LEU A 6 -2.28 -25.52 -8.25
C LEU A 6 -2.70 -24.90 -6.90
N LEU A 7 -2.15 -23.76 -6.52
CA LEU A 7 -2.50 -23.06 -5.28
C LEU A 7 -3.61 -22.02 -5.47
N TYR A 8 -3.98 -21.71 -6.70
CA TYR A 8 -5.08 -20.79 -6.97
C TYR A 8 -6.43 -21.47 -6.70
N ALA A 9 -7.30 -20.75 -6.01
CA ALA A 9 -8.68 -21.22 -5.80
C ALA A 9 -9.47 -21.10 -7.11
N ASP A 10 -10.32 -22.10 -7.41
CA ASP A 10 -11.23 -22.06 -8.56
C ASP A 10 -12.28 -20.96 -8.42
N THR A 11 -12.64 -20.61 -7.19
CA THR A 11 -13.61 -19.56 -6.87
C THR A 11 -13.19 -18.82 -5.61
N ALA A 12 -13.21 -17.49 -5.65
CA ALA A 12 -13.00 -16.62 -4.49
C ALA A 12 -14.29 -15.86 -4.17
N LEU A 13 -14.86 -16.11 -2.99
CA LEU A 13 -16.00 -15.37 -2.46
C LEU A 13 -15.53 -14.26 -1.53
N ILE A 14 -15.75 -13.01 -1.93
CA ILE A 14 -15.35 -11.82 -1.15
C ILE A 14 -16.60 -11.22 -0.50
N SER A 15 -16.60 -11.16 0.84
CA SER A 15 -17.68 -10.55 1.61
C SER A 15 -17.14 -9.53 2.59
N SER A 16 -17.40 -8.26 2.34
CA SER A 16 -16.99 -7.14 3.20
C SER A 16 -17.62 -7.19 4.59
N ARG A 17 -18.73 -7.92 4.76
CA ARG A 17 -19.37 -8.13 6.08
C ARG A 17 -18.45 -8.88 7.05
N LEU A 18 -17.60 -9.77 6.57
CA LEU A 18 -16.67 -10.54 7.41
C LEU A 18 -15.54 -9.66 7.97
N SER A 19 -15.30 -8.49 7.40
CA SER A 19 -14.28 -7.56 7.87
C SER A 19 -14.80 -6.49 8.86
N LEU A 20 -16.10 -6.44 9.14
CA LEU A 20 -16.68 -5.43 10.05
C LEU A 20 -16.12 -5.47 11.47
N SER A 21 -15.74 -6.66 11.95
CA SER A 21 -15.16 -6.85 13.29
C SER A 21 -13.64 -6.68 13.35
N VAL A 22 -12.97 -6.36 12.23
CA VAL A 22 -11.52 -6.22 12.21
C VAL A 22 -11.10 -4.94 12.97
N PRO A 23 -10.21 -5.07 13.99
CA PRO A 23 -9.76 -3.93 14.79
C PRO A 23 -9.06 -2.84 13.96
N LYS A 24 -9.04 -1.61 14.49
CA LYS A 24 -8.47 -0.42 13.83
C LYS A 24 -7.02 -0.64 13.39
N GLU A 25 -6.18 -1.13 14.29
CA GLU A 25 -4.76 -1.35 14.00
C GLU A 25 -4.55 -2.35 12.86
N ILE A 26 -5.26 -3.49 12.90
CA ILE A 26 -5.21 -4.49 11.83
C ILE A 26 -5.72 -3.91 10.51
N THR A 27 -6.81 -3.12 10.56
CA THR A 27 -7.35 -2.43 9.38
C THR A 27 -6.32 -1.47 8.78
N ALA A 28 -5.60 -0.71 9.62
CA ALA A 28 -4.60 0.25 9.16
C ALA A 28 -3.43 -0.45 8.44
N TYR A 29 -2.76 -1.40 9.07
CA TYR A 29 -1.59 -2.01 8.45
C TYR A 29 -1.95 -2.92 7.27
N THR A 30 -3.08 -3.62 7.28
CA THR A 30 -3.50 -4.40 6.10
C THR A 30 -3.95 -3.50 4.94
N GLY A 31 -4.58 -2.36 5.24
CA GLY A 31 -4.94 -1.37 4.22
C GLY A 31 -3.71 -0.71 3.58
N LEU A 32 -2.68 -0.41 4.35
CA LEU A 32 -1.40 0.09 3.83
C LEU A 32 -0.63 -0.98 3.03
N ASP A 33 -0.78 -2.25 3.39
CA ASP A 33 -0.23 -3.35 2.60
C ASP A 33 -0.89 -3.45 1.22
N VAL A 34 -2.21 -3.27 1.16
CA VAL A 34 -2.95 -3.17 -0.12
C VAL A 34 -2.42 -2.03 -0.98
N PHE A 35 -2.20 -0.85 -0.39
CA PHE A 35 -1.61 0.29 -1.08
C PHE A 35 -0.20 -0.03 -1.60
N SER A 36 0.62 -0.68 -0.78
CA SER A 36 1.99 -1.09 -1.12
C SER A 36 2.03 -2.08 -2.28
N HIS A 37 1.19 -3.12 -2.26
CA HIS A 37 1.04 -4.09 -3.35
C HIS A 37 0.65 -3.42 -4.67
N ALA A 38 -0.34 -2.53 -4.63
CA ALA A 38 -0.79 -1.81 -5.81
C ALA A 38 0.32 -0.92 -6.37
N LEU A 39 0.98 -0.13 -5.51
CA LEU A 39 2.03 0.78 -5.93
C LEU A 39 3.25 0.04 -6.50
N GLU A 40 3.69 -1.05 -5.87
CA GLU A 40 4.79 -1.86 -6.38
C GLU A 40 4.48 -2.51 -7.74
N SER A 41 3.22 -2.84 -8.00
CA SER A 41 2.80 -3.36 -9.31
C SER A 41 3.03 -2.36 -10.44
N ILE A 42 2.92 -1.04 -10.17
CA ILE A 42 3.07 0.01 -11.19
C ILE A 42 4.52 0.13 -11.67
N TRP A 43 5.51 0.04 -10.80
CA TRP A 43 6.92 0.13 -11.19
C TRP A 43 7.60 -1.22 -11.46
N ASN A 44 6.87 -2.31 -11.31
CA ASN A 44 7.43 -3.63 -11.56
C ASN A 44 7.79 -3.83 -13.03
N LYS A 45 8.85 -4.59 -13.30
CA LYS A 45 9.32 -4.90 -14.67
C LYS A 45 8.30 -5.70 -15.49
N LYS A 46 7.43 -6.47 -14.83
CA LYS A 46 6.36 -7.28 -15.46
C LYS A 46 5.05 -6.54 -15.63
N ARG A 47 5.00 -5.24 -15.29
CA ARG A 47 3.79 -4.44 -15.43
C ARG A 47 3.32 -4.39 -16.88
N ASN A 48 2.04 -4.23 -17.06
CA ASN A 48 1.39 -3.99 -18.34
C ASN A 48 0.20 -3.04 -18.14
N PHE A 49 -0.43 -2.65 -19.22
CA PHE A 49 -1.59 -1.75 -19.19
C PHE A 49 -2.70 -2.23 -18.23
N ILE A 50 -2.99 -3.54 -18.20
CA ILE A 50 -4.05 -4.11 -17.35
C ILE A 50 -3.67 -3.98 -15.88
N THR A 51 -2.46 -4.42 -15.51
CA THR A 51 -1.99 -4.38 -14.12
C THR A 51 -1.87 -2.95 -13.58
N ILE A 52 -1.43 -1.99 -14.41
CA ILE A 52 -1.39 -0.57 -14.04
C ILE A 52 -2.80 -0.05 -13.75
N ASN A 53 -3.81 -0.38 -14.58
CA ASN A 53 -5.17 0.07 -14.33
C ASN A 53 -5.78 -0.52 -13.06
N TYR A 54 -5.58 -1.80 -12.78
CA TYR A 54 -6.00 -2.39 -11.51
C TYR A 54 -5.32 -1.72 -10.31
N ALA A 55 -4.01 -1.51 -10.39
CA ALA A 55 -3.25 -0.85 -9.33
C ALA A 55 -3.72 0.58 -9.07
N LEU A 56 -3.97 1.37 -10.10
CA LEU A 56 -4.50 2.74 -9.98
C LEU A 56 -5.89 2.77 -9.33
N ASN A 57 -6.80 1.86 -9.71
CA ASN A 57 -8.11 1.75 -9.06
C ASN A 57 -7.99 1.36 -7.58
N SER A 58 -7.08 0.44 -7.25
CA SER A 58 -6.79 0.08 -5.88
C SER A 58 -6.29 1.26 -5.06
N ILE A 59 -5.30 2.00 -5.58
CA ILE A 59 -4.72 3.17 -4.92
C ILE A 59 -5.77 4.26 -4.69
N GLN A 60 -6.62 4.56 -5.71
CA GLN A 60 -7.69 5.53 -5.56
C GLN A 60 -8.65 5.15 -4.42
N LEU A 61 -9.09 3.89 -4.39
CA LEU A 61 -9.97 3.39 -3.33
C LEU A 61 -9.30 3.43 -1.95
N CYS A 62 -8.02 3.07 -1.85
CA CYS A 62 -7.27 3.15 -0.59
C CYS A 62 -7.18 4.60 -0.07
N VAL A 63 -6.81 5.54 -0.95
CA VAL A 63 -6.67 6.96 -0.61
C VAL A 63 -8.00 7.55 -0.15
N ASP A 64 -9.11 7.15 -0.78
CA ASP A 64 -10.44 7.68 -0.46
C ASP A 64 -11.06 7.04 0.78
N ALA A 65 -10.91 5.73 0.94
CA ALA A 65 -11.65 4.96 1.93
C ALA A 65 -10.88 4.66 3.21
N LEU A 66 -9.58 4.35 3.15
CA LEU A 66 -8.84 3.88 4.34
C LEU A 66 -8.85 4.89 5.50
N PRO A 67 -8.56 6.20 5.30
CA PRO A 67 -8.58 7.15 6.41
C PRO A 67 -9.97 7.34 7.02
N ARG A 68 -11.02 7.22 6.21
CA ARG A 68 -12.41 7.30 6.67
C ARG A 68 -12.82 6.06 7.44
N LEU A 69 -12.45 4.89 6.93
CA LEU A 69 -12.69 3.61 7.59
C LEU A 69 -12.03 3.54 8.97
N LEU A 70 -10.83 4.10 9.13
CA LEU A 70 -10.15 4.14 10.43
C LEU A 70 -10.84 5.04 11.47
N LYS A 71 -11.70 5.96 11.01
CA LYS A 71 -12.58 6.80 11.87
C LYS A 71 -13.95 6.16 12.10
N GLU A 72 -14.43 5.31 11.19
CA GLU A 72 -15.75 4.66 11.20
C GLU A 72 -15.61 3.17 10.87
N LEU A 73 -15.09 2.37 11.81
CA LEU A 73 -14.72 0.96 11.60
C LEU A 73 -15.89 0.04 11.23
N ASP A 74 -17.11 0.41 11.59
CA ASP A 74 -18.36 -0.31 11.32
C ASP A 74 -19.04 0.13 10.01
N SER A 75 -18.49 1.13 9.30
CA SER A 75 -18.99 1.56 8.00
C SER A 75 -18.85 0.45 6.95
N PHE A 76 -19.97 -0.12 6.55
CA PHE A 76 -20.01 -1.14 5.50
C PHE A 76 -19.52 -0.59 4.17
N GLU A 77 -19.82 0.65 3.84
CA GLU A 77 -19.41 1.31 2.60
C GLU A 77 -17.86 1.35 2.49
N TYR A 78 -17.18 1.80 3.55
CA TYR A 78 -15.72 1.88 3.53
C TYR A 78 -15.07 0.50 3.61
N ARG A 79 -15.67 -0.48 4.30
CA ARG A 79 -15.22 -1.88 4.26
C ARG A 79 -15.34 -2.46 2.85
N GLU A 80 -16.44 -2.18 2.16
CA GLU A 80 -16.63 -2.64 0.77
C GLU A 80 -15.63 -1.99 -0.19
N ALA A 81 -15.38 -0.68 -0.04
CA ALA A 81 -14.37 0.03 -0.82
C ALA A 81 -12.97 -0.57 -0.61
N MET A 82 -12.57 -0.85 0.64
CA MET A 82 -11.29 -1.49 0.94
C MET A 82 -11.22 -2.93 0.45
N SER A 83 -12.31 -3.69 0.49
CA SER A 83 -12.37 -5.04 -0.09
C SER A 83 -12.17 -5.02 -1.61
N LYS A 84 -12.77 -4.04 -2.30
CA LYS A 84 -12.55 -3.81 -3.74
C LYS A 84 -11.10 -3.40 -4.02
N ALA A 85 -10.53 -2.51 -3.19
CA ALA A 85 -9.13 -2.11 -3.30
C ALA A 85 -8.19 -3.32 -3.19
N CYS A 86 -8.42 -4.18 -2.19
CA CYS A 86 -7.65 -5.42 -1.99
C CYS A 86 -7.75 -6.36 -3.21
N LEU A 87 -8.95 -6.53 -3.77
CA LEU A 87 -9.15 -7.35 -4.97
C LEU A 87 -8.37 -6.80 -6.17
N PHE A 88 -8.44 -5.50 -6.42
CA PHE A 88 -7.71 -4.86 -7.51
C PHE A 88 -6.20 -4.93 -7.32
N ALA A 89 -5.69 -4.71 -6.10
CA ALA A 89 -4.29 -4.94 -5.79
C ALA A 89 -3.88 -6.39 -6.09
N GLY A 90 -4.71 -7.36 -5.67
CA GLY A 90 -4.52 -8.79 -5.94
C GLY A 90 -4.39 -9.09 -7.43
N TYR A 91 -5.27 -8.56 -8.26
CA TYR A 91 -5.21 -8.72 -9.73
C TYR A 91 -3.94 -8.10 -10.34
N ALA A 92 -3.47 -6.99 -9.79
CA ALA A 92 -2.24 -6.35 -10.26
C ALA A 92 -1.00 -7.16 -9.84
N PHE A 93 -0.81 -7.40 -8.53
CA PHE A 93 0.45 -7.97 -8.04
C PHE A 93 0.58 -9.48 -8.29
N SER A 94 -0.50 -10.23 -8.46
CA SER A 94 -0.43 -11.64 -8.88
C SER A 94 0.30 -11.83 -10.22
N GLN A 95 0.24 -10.84 -11.11
CA GLN A 95 0.92 -10.84 -12.40
C GLN A 95 2.34 -10.27 -12.31
N THR A 96 2.55 -9.27 -11.46
CA THR A 96 3.82 -8.53 -11.40
C THR A 96 4.73 -9.01 -10.29
N ARG A 97 4.20 -9.49 -9.18
CA ARG A 97 4.86 -9.73 -7.91
C ARG A 97 5.19 -8.45 -7.15
N THR A 98 5.64 -8.61 -5.90
CA THR A 98 6.16 -7.53 -5.05
C THR A 98 7.59 -7.14 -5.47
N ALA A 99 8.08 -6.02 -4.93
CA ALA A 99 9.39 -5.48 -5.28
C ALA A 99 10.18 -5.01 -4.02
N ALA A 100 10.83 -3.85 -4.09
CA ALA A 100 11.79 -3.39 -3.10
C ALA A 100 11.18 -3.08 -1.73
N ALA A 101 9.96 -2.51 -1.67
CA ALA A 101 9.34 -2.17 -0.40
C ALA A 101 9.07 -3.42 0.45
N HIS A 102 8.54 -4.47 -0.17
CA HIS A 102 8.34 -5.75 0.50
C HIS A 102 9.67 -6.42 0.88
N ALA A 103 10.70 -6.34 0.03
CA ALA A 103 12.02 -6.88 0.37
C ALA A 103 12.62 -6.19 1.60
N LEU A 104 12.50 -4.86 1.69
CA LEU A 104 12.96 -4.07 2.83
C LEU A 104 12.10 -4.24 4.09
N SER A 105 10.85 -4.70 3.96
CA SER A 105 9.97 -4.92 5.11
C SER A 105 10.40 -6.10 5.98
N TYR A 106 11.02 -7.13 5.40
CA TYR A 106 11.36 -8.35 6.15
C TYR A 106 12.26 -8.09 7.35
N PRO A 107 13.43 -7.42 7.24
CA PRO A 107 14.25 -7.12 8.40
C PRO A 107 13.55 -6.19 9.39
N LEU A 108 12.74 -5.22 8.94
CA LEU A 108 11.96 -4.33 9.80
C LEU A 108 10.95 -5.12 10.65
N THR A 109 10.28 -6.09 10.04
CA THR A 109 9.33 -6.94 10.77
C THR A 109 10.05 -7.92 11.69
N LEU A 110 11.14 -8.57 11.23
CA LEU A 110 11.81 -9.62 11.99
C LEU A 110 12.62 -9.08 13.18
N PHE A 111 13.30 -7.95 13.02
CA PHE A 111 14.22 -7.44 14.06
C PHE A 111 13.63 -6.30 14.88
N HIS A 112 12.62 -5.59 14.37
CA HIS A 112 12.01 -4.44 15.04
C HIS A 112 10.54 -4.66 15.39
N ASN A 113 9.96 -5.83 15.07
CA ASN A 113 8.55 -6.16 15.32
C ASN A 113 7.55 -5.15 14.70
N ILE A 114 7.94 -4.47 13.62
CA ILE A 114 7.06 -3.57 12.91
C ILE A 114 6.04 -4.42 12.12
N PRO A 115 4.73 -4.20 12.27
CA PRO A 115 3.72 -4.91 11.48
C PRO A 115 4.00 -4.81 9.98
N HIS A 116 3.86 -5.92 9.25
CA HIS A 116 4.32 -6.06 7.86
C HIS A 116 3.84 -4.92 6.94
N GLY A 117 2.54 -4.61 6.96
CA GLY A 117 2.01 -3.53 6.12
C GLY A 117 2.58 -2.15 6.43
N PHE A 118 2.91 -1.86 7.71
CA PHE A 118 3.63 -0.65 8.09
C PHE A 118 5.07 -0.69 7.58
N ALA A 119 5.76 -1.82 7.77
CA ALA A 119 7.12 -2.00 7.29
C ALA A 119 7.24 -1.83 5.76
N CYS A 120 6.25 -2.30 4.99
CA CYS A 120 6.19 -2.08 3.55
C CYS A 120 5.95 -0.60 3.22
N SER A 121 5.03 0.05 3.92
CA SER A 121 4.57 1.41 3.60
C SER A 121 5.63 2.48 3.87
N ILE A 122 6.46 2.32 4.89
CA ILE A 122 7.37 3.36 5.36
C ILE A 122 8.48 3.71 4.34
N THR A 123 8.84 2.77 3.47
CA THR A 123 9.89 2.97 2.45
C THR A 123 9.35 3.46 1.10
N LEU A 124 8.02 3.47 0.91
CA LEU A 124 7.40 3.75 -0.39
C LEU A 124 7.74 5.14 -0.93
N GLY A 125 7.83 6.15 -0.08
CA GLY A 125 8.15 7.51 -0.50
C GLY A 125 9.49 7.60 -1.24
N SER A 126 10.55 7.06 -0.65
CA SER A 126 11.89 7.06 -1.25
C SER A 126 11.98 6.17 -2.50
N ILE A 127 11.30 5.02 -2.48
CA ILE A 127 11.27 4.11 -3.63
C ILE A 127 10.47 4.73 -4.78
N PHE A 128 9.39 5.45 -4.49
CA PHE A 128 8.62 6.17 -5.49
C PHE A 128 9.47 7.20 -6.23
N ASP A 129 10.17 8.08 -5.50
CA ASP A 129 11.01 9.10 -6.10
C ASP A 129 12.11 8.49 -6.98
N TYR A 130 12.75 7.42 -6.52
CA TYR A 130 13.72 6.69 -7.33
C TYR A 130 13.10 6.18 -8.64
N ASN A 131 11.92 5.55 -8.59
CA ASN A 131 11.25 4.99 -9.76
C ASN A 131 10.76 6.09 -10.72
N MET A 132 10.31 7.24 -10.20
CA MET A 132 9.93 8.41 -11.01
C MET A 132 11.07 8.91 -11.91
N THR A 133 12.34 8.75 -11.48
CA THR A 133 13.50 9.10 -12.32
C THR A 133 13.74 8.10 -13.46
N LYS A 134 13.23 6.89 -13.34
CA LYS A 134 13.47 5.80 -14.31
C LYS A 134 12.33 5.62 -15.30
N ASN A 135 11.11 5.65 -14.80
CA ASN A 135 9.91 5.48 -15.62
C ASN A 135 8.69 6.12 -14.93
N LYS A 136 8.06 7.05 -15.60
CA LYS A 136 6.89 7.78 -15.07
C LYS A 136 5.55 7.10 -15.34
N GLU A 137 5.54 6.06 -16.21
CA GLU A 137 4.30 5.41 -16.63
C GLU A 137 3.48 4.92 -15.42
N GLY A 138 2.30 5.51 -15.25
CA GLY A 138 1.39 5.23 -14.13
C GLY A 138 1.74 5.93 -12.82
N LEU A 139 3.01 6.25 -12.55
CA LEU A 139 3.43 6.94 -11.32
C LEU A 139 2.96 8.40 -11.29
N ASP A 140 2.93 9.05 -12.43
CA ASP A 140 2.34 10.40 -12.60
C ASP A 140 0.87 10.44 -12.20
N LYS A 141 0.11 9.40 -12.54
CA LYS A 141 -1.30 9.26 -12.13
C LYS A 141 -1.44 9.02 -10.64
N VAL A 142 -0.57 8.18 -10.04
CA VAL A 142 -0.54 7.98 -8.58
C VAL A 142 -0.27 9.30 -7.86
N LEU A 143 0.73 10.06 -8.34
CA LEU A 143 1.00 11.38 -7.80
C LEU A 143 -0.24 12.29 -7.89
N GLY A 144 -0.91 12.30 -9.04
CA GLY A 144 -2.16 13.05 -9.23
C GLY A 144 -3.27 12.65 -8.26
N ILE A 145 -3.46 11.36 -7.99
CA ILE A 145 -4.43 10.87 -7.01
C ILE A 145 -4.15 11.47 -5.62
N LEU A 146 -2.90 11.39 -5.17
CA LEU A 146 -2.51 11.93 -3.86
C LEU A 146 -2.57 13.46 -3.82
N GLN A 147 -2.14 14.15 -4.87
CA GLN A 147 -2.21 15.62 -4.95
C GLN A 147 -3.64 16.14 -4.93
N ASN A 148 -4.59 15.45 -5.54
CA ASN A 148 -6.01 15.84 -5.53
C ASN A 148 -6.60 15.83 -4.12
N ARG A 149 -6.11 14.99 -3.22
CA ARG A 149 -6.62 14.88 -1.86
C ARG A 149 -5.76 15.60 -0.81
N TYR A 150 -4.43 15.53 -0.96
CA TYR A 150 -3.47 15.97 0.05
C TYR A 150 -2.53 17.07 -0.42
N GLY A 151 -2.64 17.53 -1.65
CA GLY A 151 -1.74 18.49 -2.24
C GLY A 151 -2.43 19.68 -2.89
N ASN A 152 -1.63 20.48 -3.60
CA ASN A 152 -2.07 21.66 -4.34
C ASN A 152 -1.59 21.65 -5.81
N GLY A 153 -1.36 20.45 -6.36
CA GLY A 153 -0.85 20.25 -7.71
C GLY A 153 0.68 20.35 -7.86
N ASN A 154 1.37 21.01 -6.93
CA ASN A 154 2.83 21.16 -6.91
C ASN A 154 3.52 20.36 -5.80
N SER A 155 2.75 19.68 -4.94
CA SER A 155 3.27 18.91 -3.83
C SER A 155 4.01 17.67 -4.32
N SER A 156 5.13 17.32 -3.70
CA SER A 156 5.83 16.06 -3.96
C SER A 156 5.00 14.85 -3.50
N PHE A 157 5.32 13.69 -4.05
CA PHE A 157 4.71 12.43 -3.57
C PHE A 157 4.95 12.24 -2.07
N GLN A 158 6.18 12.45 -1.59
CA GLN A 158 6.51 12.28 -0.17
C GLN A 158 5.64 13.16 0.73
N ASN A 159 5.42 14.43 0.36
CA ASN A 159 4.59 15.33 1.17
C ASN A 159 3.13 14.87 1.22
N CYS A 160 2.54 14.53 0.06
CA CYS A 160 1.17 14.04 0.00
C CYS A 160 1.02 12.68 0.71
N TYR A 161 2.00 11.81 0.56
CA TYR A 161 2.00 10.50 1.18
C TYR A 161 2.17 10.58 2.71
N ALA A 162 3.00 11.49 3.21
CA ALA A 162 3.11 11.73 4.65
C ALA A 162 1.76 12.19 5.25
N LEU A 163 1.04 13.08 4.56
CA LEU A 163 -0.31 13.51 4.97
C LEU A 163 -1.33 12.37 4.89
N PHE A 164 -1.21 11.48 3.92
CA PHE A 164 -2.05 10.27 3.85
C PHE A 164 -1.80 9.35 5.05
N LEU A 165 -0.53 9.12 5.43
CA LEU A 165 -0.18 8.32 6.61
C LEU A 165 -0.68 9.00 7.90
N GLU A 166 -0.55 10.31 8.02
CA GLU A 166 -1.08 11.09 9.14
C GLU A 166 -2.61 10.97 9.25
N ASP A 167 -3.35 11.08 8.12
CA ASP A 167 -4.81 10.88 8.09
C ASP A 167 -5.22 9.43 8.42
N CYS A 168 -4.32 8.47 8.21
CA CYS A 168 -4.46 7.08 8.67
C CYS A 168 -4.00 6.87 10.12
N GLU A 169 -3.53 7.91 10.81
CA GLU A 169 -2.97 7.84 12.17
C GLU A 169 -1.79 6.86 12.31
N VAL A 170 -0.93 6.81 11.28
CA VAL A 170 0.21 5.88 11.19
C VAL A 170 1.51 6.67 11.21
N PRO A 171 2.48 6.27 12.06
CA PRO A 171 3.81 6.88 12.05
C PRO A 171 4.49 6.78 10.69
N SER A 172 5.12 7.87 10.26
CA SER A 172 5.75 7.97 8.93
C SER A 172 7.27 7.81 8.94
N LYS A 173 7.89 7.69 10.13
CA LYS A 173 9.35 7.62 10.30
C LYS A 173 9.76 6.36 11.04
N LEU A 174 10.85 5.73 10.60
CA LEU A 174 11.44 4.56 11.25
C LEU A 174 11.80 4.81 12.74
N THR A 175 12.18 6.03 13.08
CA THR A 175 12.51 6.41 14.47
C THR A 175 11.31 6.32 15.42
N GLU A 176 10.10 6.50 14.91
CA GLU A 176 8.85 6.39 15.69
C GLU A 176 8.53 4.91 16.03
N TYR A 177 9.13 3.99 15.28
CA TYR A 177 9.10 2.54 15.58
C TYR A 177 10.33 2.06 16.37
N GLY A 178 11.14 2.99 16.91
CA GLY A 178 12.32 2.65 17.70
C GLY A 178 13.54 2.20 16.89
N VAL A 179 13.51 2.26 15.57
CA VAL A 179 14.66 1.95 14.70
C VAL A 179 15.68 3.08 14.78
N LYS A 180 16.91 2.75 15.14
CA LYS A 180 18.02 3.71 15.26
C LYS A 180 18.81 3.78 13.96
N GLN A 181 19.48 4.91 13.73
CA GLN A 181 20.34 5.06 12.56
C GLN A 181 21.47 4.01 12.49
N THR A 182 21.91 3.52 13.65
CA THR A 182 22.91 2.45 13.78
C THR A 182 22.41 1.09 13.29
N ASP A 183 21.12 0.89 13.21
CA ASP A 183 20.50 -0.38 12.81
C ASP A 183 20.39 -0.49 11.29
N ILE A 184 20.34 0.67 10.58
CA ILE A 184 20.16 0.75 9.13
C ILE A 184 21.17 -0.06 8.31
N PRO A 185 22.48 -0.09 8.63
CA PRO A 185 23.43 -0.89 7.85
C PRO A 185 23.18 -2.41 7.90
N ASN A 186 22.34 -2.87 8.83
CA ASN A 186 22.00 -4.28 9.01
C ASN A 186 20.58 -4.63 8.51
N LEU A 187 19.86 -3.66 7.94
CA LEU A 187 18.58 -3.83 7.28
C LEU A 187 18.81 -4.14 5.80
#